data_e7ffb30d165804fe90fb074718b3708e
#
_entry.id   e7ffb30d165804fe90fb074718b3708e
#
_cell.length_a   1.000
_cell.length_b   1.000
_cell.length_c   1.000
_cell.angle_alpha   90.00
_cell.angle_beta   90.00
_cell.angle_gamma   90.00
#
_symmetry.space_group_name_H-M   'P 1'
#
loop_
_entity.id
_entity.type
_entity.pdbx_description
1 polymer ?
#
loop_
_entity_poly.entity_id
_entity_poly.type
_entity_poly.pdbx_seq_one_letter_code
_entity_poly.pdbx_strand_id
1 'polypeptide(L)'
;MSTRVIIGVALTLWIGTLAAVQASVAMAKNEIVIEGTKLNPPLFKTTVGERVTFVNRSGRTVHVEFLGDAGRHRMFQVTNEIWAIFHRAGSHPYEVHFSDPRARTLRGTVEAAEDPSGRGDPHTCDSLTVMDECIQP
;
A
#
# COMPACT_ATOMS: atom_id res chain seq x y z
N MET A 1 34.22 -5.28 77.99
CA MET A 1 34.53 -4.60 76.73
C MET A 1 33.62 -5.16 75.64
N SER A 2 32.57 -4.44 75.27
CA SER A 2 31.58 -4.88 74.29
C SER A 2 31.81 -4.15 72.98
N THR A 3 32.20 -4.86 71.97
CA THR A 3 32.34 -4.34 70.62
C THR A 3 31.01 -4.54 69.86
N ARG A 4 30.29 -3.48 69.56
CA ARG A 4 29.08 -3.52 68.78
C ARG A 4 29.45 -3.37 67.27
N VAL A 5 29.20 -4.40 66.51
CA VAL A 5 29.30 -4.40 65.04
C VAL A 5 27.99 -3.85 64.49
N ILE A 6 28.06 -2.74 63.77
CA ILE A 6 26.92 -2.18 63.04
C ILE A 6 27.00 -2.70 61.61
N ILE A 7 26.02 -3.56 61.26
CA ILE A 7 25.85 -4.04 59.90
C ILE A 7 24.97 -3.02 59.14
N GLY A 8 25.59 -2.24 58.27
CA GLY A 8 24.88 -1.35 57.36
C GLY A 8 24.30 -2.13 56.21
N VAL A 9 22.97 -2.19 56.13
CA VAL A 9 22.26 -2.72 54.96
C VAL A 9 22.16 -1.60 53.90
N ALA A 10 22.90 -1.75 52.82
CA ALA A 10 22.79 -0.85 51.68
C ALA A 10 21.60 -1.33 50.83
N LEU A 11 20.54 -0.52 50.85
CA LEU A 11 19.34 -0.72 49.98
C LEU A 11 19.64 -0.10 48.60
N THR A 12 20.02 -0.94 47.63
CA THR A 12 20.17 -0.54 46.26
C THR A 12 18.80 -0.48 45.58
N LEU A 13 18.30 0.76 45.37
CA LEU A 13 17.11 1.01 44.53
C LEU A 13 17.46 0.76 43.06
N TRP A 14 16.93 -0.27 42.49
CA TRP A 14 16.89 -0.49 41.04
C TRP A 14 15.77 0.37 40.45
N ILE A 15 16.14 1.49 39.85
CA ILE A 15 15.22 2.29 39.03
C ILE A 15 15.16 1.63 37.65
N GLY A 16 14.14 0.81 37.45
CA GLY A 16 13.84 0.24 36.15
C GLY A 16 13.35 1.33 35.21
N THR A 17 14.17 1.75 34.26
CA THR A 17 13.75 2.59 33.14
C THR A 17 12.82 1.81 32.25
N LEU A 18 11.50 2.07 32.32
CA LEU A 18 10.55 1.66 31.29
C LEU A 18 10.90 2.41 30.01
N ALA A 19 11.58 1.73 29.08
CA ALA A 19 11.69 2.19 27.72
C ALA A 19 10.29 2.08 27.08
N ALA A 20 9.61 3.23 26.93
CA ALA A 20 8.40 3.33 26.16
C ALA A 20 8.76 3.04 24.69
N VAL A 21 8.42 1.85 24.23
CA VAL A 21 8.47 1.50 22.81
C VAL A 21 7.38 2.33 22.13
N GLN A 22 7.77 3.46 21.58
CA GLN A 22 6.89 4.21 20.69
C GLN A 22 6.79 3.42 19.38
N ALA A 23 5.71 2.66 19.25
CA ALA A 23 5.30 2.11 17.97
C ALA A 23 4.98 3.29 17.05
N SER A 24 5.91 3.64 16.18
CA SER A 24 5.65 4.55 15.08
C SER A 24 4.56 3.91 14.24
N VAL A 25 3.34 4.43 14.30
CA VAL A 25 2.29 4.11 13.34
C VAL A 25 2.79 4.66 12.02
N ALA A 26 3.47 3.84 11.24
CA ALA A 26 3.75 4.14 9.86
C ALA A 26 2.38 4.37 9.21
N MET A 27 2.10 5.61 8.77
CA MET A 27 0.93 5.92 7.96
C MET A 27 0.93 4.90 6.82
N ALA A 28 -0.14 4.13 6.70
CA ALA A 28 -0.28 3.15 5.63
C ALA A 28 -0.13 3.93 4.32
N LYS A 29 0.99 3.72 3.67
CA LYS A 29 1.28 4.34 2.39
C LYS A 29 0.31 3.68 1.41
N ASN A 30 -0.46 4.47 0.65
CA ASN A 30 -1.37 3.97 -0.38
C ASN A 30 -0.56 3.36 -1.54
N GLU A 31 0.08 2.24 -1.26
CA GLU A 31 1.11 1.64 -2.12
C GLU A 31 0.87 0.13 -2.27
N ILE A 32 0.93 -0.33 -3.52
CA ILE A 32 0.94 -1.74 -3.89
C ILE A 32 2.33 -2.04 -4.45
N VAL A 33 3.05 -2.94 -3.82
CA VAL A 33 4.40 -3.33 -4.26
C VAL A 33 4.32 -4.54 -5.17
N ILE A 34 4.88 -4.40 -6.38
CA ILE A 34 5.01 -5.48 -7.35
C ILE A 34 6.39 -6.12 -7.15
N GLU A 35 6.40 -7.34 -6.64
CA GLU A 35 7.59 -8.16 -6.50
C GLU A 35 7.69 -9.16 -7.67
N GLY A 36 8.80 -9.88 -7.79
CA GLY A 36 9.00 -10.81 -8.91
C GLY A 36 8.01 -11.98 -8.96
N THR A 37 7.36 -12.30 -7.84
CA THR A 37 6.48 -13.48 -7.71
C THR A 37 5.13 -13.20 -7.03
N LYS A 38 4.93 -12.01 -6.47
CA LYS A 38 3.73 -11.65 -5.72
C LYS A 38 3.46 -10.16 -5.74
N LEU A 39 2.22 -9.81 -5.41
CA LEU A 39 1.77 -8.45 -5.11
C LEU A 39 1.67 -8.28 -3.58
N ASN A 40 2.00 -7.12 -3.08
CA ASN A 40 1.92 -6.83 -1.66
C ASN A 40 1.30 -5.45 -1.40
N PRO A 41 0.06 -5.39 -0.91
CA PRO A 41 -0.89 -6.50 -0.75
C PRO A 41 -1.55 -6.91 -2.09
N PRO A 42 -2.06 -8.14 -2.25
CA PRO A 42 -2.80 -8.56 -3.44
C PRO A 42 -4.25 -8.00 -3.47
N LEU A 43 -4.80 -7.69 -2.30
CA LEU A 43 -6.06 -6.98 -2.12
C LEU A 43 -5.79 -5.68 -1.39
N PHE A 44 -6.02 -4.56 -2.06
CA PHE A 44 -5.79 -3.23 -1.51
C PHE A 44 -7.11 -2.50 -1.31
N LYS A 45 -7.27 -1.84 -0.16
CA LYS A 45 -8.46 -1.04 0.15
C LYS A 45 -8.11 0.44 0.15
N THR A 46 -8.92 1.24 -0.53
CA THR A 46 -8.78 2.69 -0.65
C THR A 46 -10.15 3.36 -0.63
N THR A 47 -10.17 4.68 -0.72
CA THR A 47 -11.38 5.48 -0.89
C THR A 47 -11.38 6.08 -2.30
N VAL A 48 -12.56 6.27 -2.87
CA VAL A 48 -12.74 6.97 -4.14
C VAL A 48 -12.03 8.33 -4.11
N GLY A 49 -11.29 8.66 -5.16
CA GLY A 49 -10.53 9.90 -5.27
C GLY A 49 -9.13 9.85 -4.65
N GLU A 50 -8.79 8.80 -3.89
CA GLU A 50 -7.45 8.64 -3.34
C GLU A 50 -6.47 8.06 -4.37
N ARG A 51 -5.25 8.56 -4.34
CA ARG A 51 -4.16 8.06 -5.17
C ARG A 51 -3.60 6.76 -4.60
N VAL A 52 -3.55 5.73 -5.43
CA VAL A 52 -2.89 4.45 -5.15
C VAL A 52 -1.64 4.35 -6.02
N THR A 53 -0.49 4.09 -5.42
CA THR A 53 0.79 3.97 -6.14
C THR A 53 1.15 2.50 -6.30
N PHE A 54 1.46 2.10 -7.52
CA PHE A 54 2.00 0.77 -7.84
C PHE A 54 3.52 0.90 -7.99
N VAL A 55 4.26 0.31 -7.05
CA VAL A 55 5.72 0.38 -7.02
C VAL A 55 6.32 -0.92 -7.52
N ASN A 56 7.10 -0.84 -8.58
CA ASN A 56 7.76 -1.99 -9.15
C ASN A 56 9.11 -2.25 -8.49
N ARG A 57 9.18 -3.31 -7.70
CA ARG A 57 10.41 -3.82 -7.07
C ARG A 57 10.85 -5.18 -7.64
N SER A 58 10.29 -5.57 -8.77
CA SER A 58 10.62 -6.86 -9.40
C SER A 58 12.01 -6.90 -10.05
N GLY A 59 12.65 -5.75 -10.24
CA GLY A 59 13.91 -5.61 -10.99
C GLY A 59 13.74 -5.75 -12.51
N ARG A 60 12.51 -5.80 -13.01
CA ARG A 60 12.16 -5.94 -14.44
C ARG A 60 11.10 -4.92 -14.80
N THR A 61 11.01 -4.56 -16.07
CA THR A 61 9.86 -3.82 -16.57
C THR A 61 8.63 -4.71 -16.56
N VAL A 62 7.54 -4.21 -16.02
CA VAL A 62 6.24 -4.89 -15.96
C VAL A 62 5.18 -4.06 -16.67
N HIS A 63 4.06 -4.69 -16.99
CA HIS A 63 2.87 -4.02 -17.51
C HIS A 63 1.73 -4.25 -16.53
N VAL A 64 1.10 -3.19 -16.06
CA VAL A 64 -0.12 -3.26 -15.25
C VAL A 64 -1.32 -3.06 -16.17
N GLU A 65 -2.21 -4.04 -16.21
CA GLU A 65 -3.43 -4.03 -16.99
C GLU A 65 -4.63 -3.88 -16.06
N PHE A 66 -5.37 -2.80 -16.24
CA PHE A 66 -6.63 -2.60 -15.52
C PHE A 66 -7.79 -3.21 -16.33
N LEU A 67 -8.51 -4.12 -15.68
CA LEU A 67 -9.62 -4.87 -16.27
C LEU A 67 -10.91 -4.06 -16.09
N GLY A 68 -11.28 -3.27 -17.09
CA GLY A 68 -12.49 -2.44 -17.06
C GLY A 68 -13.76 -3.25 -17.37
N ASP A 69 -14.92 -2.72 -16.97
CA ASP A 69 -16.23 -3.38 -17.08
C ASP A 69 -16.68 -3.71 -18.53
N ALA A 70 -16.12 -3.06 -19.53
CA ALA A 70 -16.53 -3.21 -20.92
C ALA A 70 -15.54 -4.01 -21.80
N GLY A 71 -14.64 -4.77 -21.18
CA GLY A 71 -13.60 -5.50 -21.94
C GLY A 71 -12.55 -4.58 -22.56
N ARG A 72 -12.51 -3.33 -22.15
CA ARG A 72 -11.46 -2.37 -22.52
C ARG A 72 -10.32 -2.49 -21.54
N HIS A 73 -9.33 -3.23 -21.95
CA HIS A 73 -8.09 -3.40 -21.19
C HIS A 73 -7.13 -2.27 -21.53
N ARG A 74 -6.62 -1.58 -20.51
CA ARG A 74 -5.55 -0.60 -20.65
C ARG A 74 -4.33 -1.10 -19.93
N MET A 75 -3.23 -1.13 -20.67
CA MET A 75 -1.95 -1.65 -20.20
C MET A 75 -0.96 -0.50 -20.07
N PHE A 76 -0.35 -0.37 -18.90
CA PHE A 76 0.65 0.65 -18.59
C PHE A 76 1.99 0.02 -18.29
N GLN A 77 3.03 0.49 -18.98
CA GLN A 77 4.38 0.04 -18.69
C GLN A 77 4.89 0.68 -17.41
N VAL A 78 5.43 -0.14 -16.50
CA VAL A 78 5.95 0.28 -15.21
C VAL A 78 7.40 -0.12 -15.05
N THR A 79 8.28 0.86 -15.09
CA THR A 79 9.71 0.65 -14.79
C THR A 79 9.96 0.78 -13.29
N ASN A 80 9.54 1.90 -12.70
CA ASN A 80 9.70 2.19 -11.26
C ASN A 80 8.36 2.23 -10.55
N GLU A 81 7.50 3.18 -10.91
CA GLU A 81 6.18 3.35 -10.32
C GLU A 81 5.19 3.99 -11.30
N ILE A 82 3.92 3.72 -11.08
CA ILE A 82 2.79 4.46 -11.62
C ILE A 82 1.78 4.70 -10.51
N TRP A 83 0.89 5.66 -10.70
CA TRP A 83 -0.22 5.87 -9.80
C TRP A 83 -1.55 5.85 -10.53
N ALA A 84 -2.59 5.48 -9.77
CA ALA A 84 -3.97 5.43 -10.24
C ALA A 84 -4.90 6.07 -9.22
N ILE A 85 -6.01 6.66 -9.70
CA ILE A 85 -7.11 7.17 -8.89
C ILE A 85 -8.39 6.50 -9.38
N PHE A 86 -9.09 5.84 -8.47
CA PHE A 86 -10.36 5.19 -8.74
C PHE A 86 -11.50 6.16 -8.43
N HIS A 87 -12.35 6.45 -9.42
CA HIS A 87 -13.45 7.41 -9.29
C HIS A 87 -14.80 6.77 -9.01
N ARG A 88 -14.86 5.43 -9.06
CA ARG A 88 -16.05 4.66 -8.71
C ARG A 88 -15.77 3.73 -7.54
N ALA A 89 -16.72 3.66 -6.61
CA ALA A 89 -16.70 2.64 -5.57
C ALA A 89 -16.89 1.25 -6.18
N GLY A 90 -16.26 0.27 -5.57
CA GLY A 90 -16.37 -1.13 -5.96
C GLY A 90 -15.03 -1.83 -6.10
N SER A 91 -15.07 -2.97 -6.75
CA SER A 91 -13.92 -3.85 -6.96
C SER A 91 -13.31 -3.59 -8.33
N HIS A 92 -12.02 -3.28 -8.34
CA HIS A 92 -11.23 -2.98 -9.54
C HIS A 92 -10.12 -4.02 -9.69
N PRO A 93 -10.36 -5.09 -10.43
CA PRO A 93 -9.34 -6.10 -10.67
C PRO A 93 -8.27 -5.57 -11.65
N TYR A 94 -7.03 -6.02 -11.45
CA TYR A 94 -5.92 -5.72 -12.35
C TYR A 94 -4.98 -6.91 -12.47
N GLU A 95 -4.22 -6.95 -13.56
CA GLU A 95 -3.19 -7.95 -13.81
C GLU A 95 -1.83 -7.28 -13.99
N VAL A 96 -0.78 -7.98 -13.58
CA VAL A 96 0.61 -7.58 -13.79
C VAL A 96 1.31 -8.62 -14.65
N HIS A 97 1.75 -8.17 -15.80
CA HIS A 97 2.44 -8.99 -16.80
C HIS A 97 3.93 -8.65 -16.82
N PHE A 98 4.77 -9.65 -16.81
CA PHE A 98 6.21 -9.50 -16.98
C PHE A 98 6.56 -9.61 -18.46
N SER A 99 7.64 -8.94 -18.87
CA SER A 99 8.15 -9.05 -20.25
C SER A 99 8.63 -10.46 -20.62
N ASP A 100 8.92 -11.31 -19.63
CA ASP A 100 9.24 -12.71 -19.84
C ASP A 100 7.94 -13.52 -19.99
N PRO A 101 7.68 -14.17 -21.16
CA PRO A 101 6.46 -14.94 -21.37
C PRO A 101 6.36 -16.20 -20.49
N ARG A 102 7.45 -16.60 -19.84
CA ARG A 102 7.47 -17.73 -18.90
C ARG A 102 7.12 -17.29 -17.48
N ALA A 103 7.14 -15.99 -17.22
CA ALA A 103 6.77 -15.46 -15.92
C ALA A 103 5.24 -15.55 -15.73
N ARG A 104 4.86 -15.91 -14.51
CA ARG A 104 3.44 -16.00 -14.14
C ARG A 104 2.84 -14.59 -14.07
N THR A 105 1.68 -14.40 -14.68
CA THR A 105 0.86 -13.19 -14.46
C THR A 105 0.41 -13.13 -13.01
N LEU A 106 0.59 -11.98 -12.38
CA LEU A 106 0.09 -11.72 -11.03
C LEU A 106 -1.27 -11.03 -11.13
N ARG A 107 -2.17 -11.34 -10.21
CA ARG A 107 -3.51 -10.77 -10.15
C ARG A 107 -3.74 -10.10 -8.82
N GLY A 108 -4.31 -8.91 -8.86
CA GLY A 108 -4.68 -8.15 -7.68
C GLY A 108 -6.02 -7.46 -7.86
N THR A 109 -6.49 -6.88 -6.75
CA THR A 109 -7.76 -6.14 -6.72
C THR A 109 -7.59 -4.91 -5.84
N VAL A 110 -8.09 -3.77 -6.32
CA VAL A 110 -8.31 -2.58 -5.50
C VAL A 110 -9.78 -2.49 -5.17
N GLU A 111 -10.12 -2.43 -3.90
CA GLU A 111 -11.47 -2.14 -3.42
C GLU A 111 -11.56 -0.68 -3.01
N ALA A 112 -12.28 0.13 -3.79
CA ALA A 112 -12.54 1.52 -3.51
C ALA A 112 -13.87 1.68 -2.78
N ALA A 113 -13.84 2.24 -1.57
CA ALA A 113 -15.03 2.63 -0.83
C ALA A 113 -15.49 4.03 -1.26
N GLU A 114 -16.78 4.32 -1.10
CA GLU A 114 -17.27 5.68 -1.31
C GLU A 114 -16.62 6.66 -0.32
N ASP A 115 -16.40 7.89 -0.76
CA ASP A 115 -15.92 8.95 0.11
C ASP A 115 -17.05 9.38 1.05
N PRO A 116 -16.93 9.17 2.38
CA PRO A 116 -17.97 9.55 3.35
C PRO A 116 -18.17 11.06 3.44
N SER A 117 -17.25 11.86 2.93
CA SER A 117 -17.39 13.33 2.91
C SER A 117 -18.28 13.84 1.79
N GLY A 118 -18.65 12.98 0.83
CA GLY A 118 -19.49 13.34 -0.32
C GLY A 118 -18.86 14.41 -1.23
N ARG A 119 -17.57 14.71 -1.02
CA ARG A 119 -16.80 15.57 -1.91
C ARG A 119 -16.42 14.73 -3.13
N GLY A 120 -17.38 14.51 -4.01
CA GLY A 120 -17.12 13.90 -5.30
C GLY A 120 -15.91 14.56 -5.94
N ASP A 121 -15.00 13.75 -6.43
CA ASP A 121 -13.82 14.23 -7.12
C ASP A 121 -14.28 15.12 -8.30
N PRO A 122 -13.86 16.40 -8.38
CA PRO A 122 -14.22 17.29 -9.46
C PRO A 122 -13.61 16.88 -10.81
N HIS A 123 -12.96 15.72 -10.88
CA HIS A 123 -12.37 15.23 -12.11
C HIS A 123 -13.42 14.80 -13.11
N THR A 124 -13.20 15.20 -14.36
CA THR A 124 -14.06 14.86 -15.52
C THR A 124 -13.97 13.37 -15.92
N CYS A 125 -13.25 12.56 -15.14
CA CYS A 125 -13.05 11.13 -15.38
C CYS A 125 -14.01 10.30 -14.55
N ASP A 126 -14.90 9.55 -15.20
CA ASP A 126 -15.96 8.82 -14.53
C ASP A 126 -15.55 7.45 -13.98
N SER A 127 -14.35 6.94 -14.29
CA SER A 127 -13.96 5.59 -13.94
C SER A 127 -12.61 5.49 -13.26
N LEU A 128 -11.54 5.71 -14.00
CA LEU A 128 -10.16 5.50 -13.55
C LEU A 128 -9.22 6.51 -14.21
N THR A 129 -8.37 7.15 -13.44
CA THR A 129 -7.25 7.95 -13.95
C THR A 129 -5.95 7.23 -13.64
N VAL A 130 -5.07 7.08 -14.62
CA VAL A 130 -3.72 6.55 -14.46
C VAL A 130 -2.74 7.53 -15.08
N MET A 131 -1.78 8.03 -14.32
CA MET A 131 -0.76 8.98 -14.78
C MET A 131 -1.34 10.14 -15.59
N ASP A 132 -2.40 10.78 -15.06
CA ASP A 132 -3.18 11.87 -15.72
C ASP A 132 -3.97 11.47 -16.98
N GLU A 133 -3.94 10.20 -17.38
CA GLU A 133 -4.77 9.69 -18.47
C GLU A 133 -6.10 9.16 -17.93
N CYS A 134 -7.21 9.72 -18.41
CA CYS A 134 -8.55 9.22 -18.07
C CYS A 134 -8.89 7.98 -18.88
N ILE A 135 -9.18 6.90 -18.16
CA ILE A 135 -9.63 5.64 -18.74
C ILE A 135 -11.15 5.60 -18.61
N GLN A 136 -11.82 5.86 -19.72
CA GLN A 136 -13.27 5.73 -19.77
C GLN A 136 -13.68 4.27 -19.96
N PRO A 137 -14.83 3.87 -19.39
CA PRO A 137 -15.34 2.51 -19.50
C PRO A 137 -15.70 2.09 -20.93
#